data_53bbabfb55f54b1c6def0b1b67ad86b1
#
_entry.id   53bbabfb55f54b1c6def0b1b67ad86b1
#
_cell.length_a   1.000
_cell.length_b   1.000
_cell.length_c   1.000
_cell.angle_alpha   90.00
_cell.angle_beta   90.00
_cell.angle_gamma   90.00
#
_symmetry.space_group_name_H-M   'P 1'
#
loop_
_entity.id
_entity.type
_entity.pdbx_description
1 polymer ?
#
loop_
_entity_poly.entity_id
_entity_poly.type
_entity_poly.pdbx_seq_one_letter_code
_entity_poly.pdbx_strand_id
1 'polypeptide(L)'
;VFVSAHPDIILKMGTKDVLYRTRHMEWGGDTRLYASPAQLRRELPVSLAPGKVRVLKQYRGNGGDGVWKVEPVGTDGPARAASLLRVRHAKRGSREETMTLEAFCARCAPYFAGQGRMIDQAYQERLPEGMVRCYLVHDTIAGFGHQAINALFPAPPGAPPGKAPQPGPRLYHPPTESAFQALKRKVEQEWVPEMQQLLDIPKARLPVLWDCDFLLGPRRPSGEDTYVLCEINVSSVAPYPETAPPYIAAATLARLQEAVRRRRPASARK
;
A
#
# COMPACT_ATOMS: atom_id res chain seq x y z
N VAL A 1 23.46 1.14 18.91
CA VAL A 1 23.31 1.51 17.49
C VAL A 1 21.83 1.85 17.25
N PHE A 2 21.56 2.97 16.60
CA PHE A 2 20.23 3.32 16.13
C PHE A 2 20.04 2.77 14.71
N VAL A 3 18.98 2.01 14.50
CA VAL A 3 18.64 1.43 13.20
C VAL A 3 17.28 1.98 12.77
N SER A 4 17.24 2.64 11.63
CA SER A 4 16.01 3.09 10.97
C SER A 4 15.89 2.39 9.59
N ALA A 5 14.84 1.61 9.32
CA ALA A 5 13.81 1.18 10.28
C ALA A 5 14.26 -0.11 10.99
N HIS A 6 13.86 -0.25 12.26
CA HIS A 6 14.11 -1.48 12.99
C HIS A 6 13.35 -2.65 12.34
N PRO A 7 13.92 -3.88 12.29
CA PRO A 7 13.26 -5.03 11.67
C PRO A 7 11.82 -5.27 12.16
N ASP A 8 11.57 -5.14 13.47
CA ASP A 8 10.22 -5.30 14.04
C ASP A 8 9.22 -4.27 13.47
N ILE A 9 9.69 -3.04 13.19
CA ILE A 9 8.85 -2.01 12.59
C ILE A 9 8.56 -2.33 11.12
N ILE A 10 9.57 -2.84 10.40
CA ILE A 10 9.37 -3.32 9.02
C ILE A 10 8.31 -4.42 8.99
N LEU A 11 8.34 -5.36 9.93
CA LEU A 11 7.34 -6.42 10.02
C LEU A 11 5.95 -5.90 10.37
N LYS A 12 5.84 -4.87 11.20
CA LYS A 12 4.56 -4.29 11.64
C LYS A 12 3.87 -3.46 10.57
N MET A 13 4.61 -2.61 9.84
CA MET A 13 4.02 -1.64 8.91
C MET A 13 4.50 -1.73 7.45
N GLY A 14 5.65 -2.40 7.19
CA GLY A 14 6.21 -2.52 5.84
C GLY A 14 5.86 -3.82 5.12
N THR A 15 4.90 -4.59 5.62
CA THR A 15 4.34 -5.75 4.96
C THR A 15 2.88 -5.47 4.61
N LYS A 16 2.32 -6.17 3.65
CA LYS A 16 0.92 -5.94 3.23
C LYS A 16 -0.13 -6.30 4.29
N ASP A 17 0.27 -6.94 5.40
CA ASP A 17 -0.60 -7.13 6.57
C ASP A 17 -1.11 -5.80 7.15
N VAL A 18 -0.35 -4.73 7.02
CA VAL A 18 -0.78 -3.41 7.49
C VAL A 18 -2.13 -3.03 6.89
N LEU A 19 -2.36 -3.36 5.62
CA LEU A 19 -3.61 -3.05 4.92
C LEU A 19 -4.83 -3.72 5.60
N TYR A 20 -4.67 -4.96 6.06
CA TYR A 20 -5.72 -5.67 6.80
C TYR A 20 -5.84 -5.20 8.25
N ARG A 21 -4.71 -4.96 8.92
CA ARG A 21 -4.70 -4.52 10.32
C ARG A 21 -5.31 -3.13 10.49
N THR A 22 -5.13 -2.25 9.50
CA THR A 22 -5.64 -0.87 9.51
C THR A 22 -6.93 -0.69 8.69
N ARG A 23 -7.60 -1.76 8.28
CA ARG A 23 -8.78 -1.72 7.40
C ARG A 23 -9.98 -0.95 7.96
N HIS A 24 -10.04 -0.75 9.26
CA HIS A 24 -11.11 -0.01 9.94
C HIS A 24 -10.81 1.48 10.13
N MET A 25 -9.57 1.91 9.85
CA MET A 25 -9.22 3.32 9.80
C MET A 25 -9.88 4.01 8.60
N GLU A 26 -9.97 5.33 8.62
CA GLU A 26 -10.57 6.09 7.51
C GLU A 26 -9.88 5.84 6.16
N TRP A 27 -8.57 5.56 6.16
CA TRP A 27 -7.82 5.17 4.95
C TRP A 27 -8.01 3.70 4.55
N GLY A 28 -8.76 2.96 5.32
CA GLY A 28 -9.04 1.55 5.09
C GLY A 28 -10.11 1.34 4.03
N GLY A 29 -10.46 0.09 3.84
CA GLY A 29 -11.50 -0.31 2.90
C GLY A 29 -11.87 -1.77 3.07
N ASP A 30 -12.78 -2.27 2.23
CA ASP A 30 -13.15 -3.68 2.21
C ASP A 30 -11.91 -4.54 1.91
N THR A 31 -11.26 -4.96 2.98
CA THR A 31 -9.99 -5.70 2.95
C THR A 31 -10.12 -6.99 3.73
N ARG A 32 -9.68 -8.11 3.13
CA ARG A 32 -9.66 -9.44 3.74
C ARG A 32 -8.23 -9.98 3.76
N LEU A 33 -8.01 -10.98 4.59
CA LEU A 33 -6.74 -11.69 4.70
C LEU A 33 -7.00 -13.17 4.57
N TYR A 34 -6.23 -13.83 3.72
CA TYR A 34 -6.23 -15.29 3.57
C TYR A 34 -4.87 -15.82 4.06
N ALA A 35 -4.92 -16.67 5.10
CA ALA A 35 -3.72 -17.23 5.73
C ALA A 35 -3.33 -18.60 5.13
N SER A 36 -4.17 -19.18 4.26
CA SER A 36 -3.87 -20.46 3.63
C SER A 36 -4.58 -20.61 2.29
N PRO A 37 -4.10 -21.51 1.40
CA PRO A 37 -4.79 -21.85 0.15
C PRO A 37 -6.23 -22.36 0.37
N ALA A 38 -6.45 -23.10 1.45
CA ALA A 38 -7.79 -23.61 1.79
C ALA A 38 -8.74 -22.46 2.16
N GLN A 39 -8.28 -21.49 2.93
CA GLN A 39 -9.05 -20.31 3.25
C GLN A 39 -9.34 -19.46 2.01
N LEU A 40 -8.35 -19.24 1.12
CA LEU A 40 -8.56 -18.56 -0.14
C LEU A 40 -9.68 -19.22 -0.97
N ARG A 41 -9.63 -20.54 -1.17
CA ARG A 41 -10.67 -21.28 -1.91
C ARG A 41 -12.06 -21.16 -1.31
N ARG A 42 -12.16 -21.12 0.01
CA ARG A 42 -13.44 -21.03 0.73
C ARG A 42 -14.03 -19.63 0.70
N GLU A 43 -13.21 -18.60 0.81
CA GLU A 43 -13.67 -17.23 1.12
C GLU A 43 -13.60 -16.26 -0.07
N LEU A 44 -12.68 -16.47 -1.04
CA LEU A 44 -12.61 -15.64 -2.24
C LEU A 44 -13.91 -15.62 -3.05
N PRO A 45 -14.67 -16.75 -3.21
CA PRO A 45 -15.97 -16.73 -3.87
C PRO A 45 -16.94 -15.71 -3.30
N VAL A 46 -16.91 -15.50 -1.97
CA VAL A 46 -17.77 -14.54 -1.27
C VAL A 46 -17.37 -13.11 -1.55
N SER A 47 -16.07 -12.83 -1.66
CA SER A 47 -15.58 -11.48 -1.99
C SER A 47 -15.79 -11.11 -3.47
N LEU A 48 -15.88 -12.11 -4.34
CA LEU A 48 -16.18 -11.98 -5.78
C LEU A 48 -17.71 -12.01 -6.07
N ALA A 49 -18.52 -11.41 -5.20
CA ALA A 49 -19.93 -11.23 -5.50
C ALA A 49 -20.12 -10.52 -6.87
N PRO A 50 -21.27 -10.69 -7.54
CA PRO A 50 -21.50 -10.10 -8.85
C PRO A 50 -21.13 -8.62 -8.92
N GLY A 51 -20.36 -8.24 -9.94
CA GLY A 51 -19.87 -6.87 -10.16
C GLY A 51 -18.76 -6.41 -9.22
N LYS A 52 -18.29 -7.21 -8.26
CA LYS A 52 -17.20 -6.83 -7.38
C LYS A 52 -15.84 -7.22 -7.98
N VAL A 53 -15.03 -6.21 -8.25
CA VAL A 53 -13.64 -6.40 -8.68
C VAL A 53 -12.73 -6.34 -7.46
N ARG A 54 -11.78 -7.27 -7.38
CA ARG A 54 -10.85 -7.39 -6.26
C ARG A 54 -9.40 -7.25 -6.71
N VAL A 55 -8.54 -6.82 -5.78
CA VAL A 55 -7.08 -6.83 -5.96
C VAL A 55 -6.46 -7.68 -4.86
N LEU A 56 -5.94 -8.84 -5.28
CA LEU A 56 -5.23 -9.74 -4.40
C LEU A 56 -3.74 -9.42 -4.43
N LYS A 57 -3.11 -9.39 -3.26
CA LYS A 57 -1.70 -9.03 -3.10
C LYS A 57 -1.00 -10.08 -2.24
N GLN A 58 0.13 -10.62 -2.70
CA GLN A 58 0.96 -11.45 -1.82
C GLN A 58 1.51 -10.65 -0.64
N TYR A 59 1.81 -11.33 0.45
CA TYR A 59 2.27 -10.74 1.72
C TYR A 59 3.50 -9.83 1.57
N ARG A 60 4.47 -10.26 0.75
CA ARG A 60 5.68 -9.50 0.41
C ARG A 60 5.90 -9.56 -1.09
N GLY A 61 6.28 -8.46 -1.68
CA GLY A 61 6.57 -8.33 -3.10
C GLY A 61 6.77 -6.88 -3.47
N ASN A 62 7.43 -6.65 -4.59
CA ASN A 62 7.67 -5.34 -5.16
C ASN A 62 7.36 -5.35 -6.67
N GLY A 63 7.30 -4.18 -7.29
CA GLY A 63 7.13 -4.08 -8.75
C GLY A 63 5.86 -4.72 -9.32
N GLY A 64 4.82 -4.87 -8.49
CA GLY A 64 3.55 -5.50 -8.88
C GLY A 64 3.58 -7.03 -8.87
N ASP A 65 4.70 -7.67 -8.46
CA ASP A 65 4.77 -9.11 -8.35
C ASP A 65 3.81 -9.64 -7.28
N GLY A 66 3.03 -10.69 -7.64
CA GLY A 66 1.99 -11.25 -6.77
C GLY A 66 0.82 -10.32 -6.49
N VAL A 67 0.60 -9.29 -7.31
CA VAL A 67 -0.56 -8.40 -7.27
C VAL A 67 -1.46 -8.70 -8.47
N TRP A 68 -2.71 -9.07 -8.21
CA TRP A 68 -3.67 -9.54 -9.21
C TRP A 68 -4.98 -8.75 -9.13
N LYS A 69 -5.40 -8.14 -10.22
CA LYS A 69 -6.79 -7.72 -10.41
C LYS A 69 -7.60 -8.96 -10.79
N VAL A 70 -8.72 -9.16 -10.13
CA VAL A 70 -9.59 -10.33 -10.32
C VAL A 70 -11.02 -9.84 -10.46
N GLU A 71 -11.67 -10.23 -11.54
CA GLU A 71 -13.02 -9.85 -11.88
C GLU A 71 -13.82 -11.07 -12.31
N PRO A 72 -15.00 -11.33 -11.72
CA PRO A 72 -15.85 -12.44 -12.16
C PRO A 72 -16.40 -12.17 -13.57
N VAL A 73 -16.44 -13.21 -14.41
CA VAL A 73 -17.10 -13.17 -15.71
C VAL A 73 -18.53 -13.69 -15.56
N GLY A 74 -19.50 -12.83 -15.89
CA GLY A 74 -20.92 -13.12 -15.66
C GLY A 74 -21.44 -12.56 -14.35
N THR A 75 -22.76 -12.52 -14.23
CA THR A 75 -23.45 -11.85 -13.11
C THR A 75 -24.31 -12.79 -12.27
N ASP A 76 -24.30 -14.10 -12.55
CA ASP A 76 -25.28 -15.04 -12.01
C ASP A 76 -24.80 -15.70 -10.71
N GLY A 77 -25.05 -15.03 -9.60
CA GLY A 77 -24.89 -15.59 -8.26
C GLY A 77 -23.43 -15.63 -7.74
N PRO A 78 -23.21 -16.30 -6.59
CA PRO A 78 -21.87 -16.39 -5.99
C PRO A 78 -20.93 -17.21 -6.87
N ALA A 79 -19.66 -16.76 -6.94
CA ALA A 79 -18.63 -17.48 -7.68
C ALA A 79 -18.45 -18.93 -7.12
N ARG A 80 -18.21 -19.89 -8.02
CA ARG A 80 -17.94 -21.29 -7.71
C ARG A 80 -16.60 -21.70 -8.31
N ALA A 81 -16.07 -22.86 -7.96
CA ALA A 81 -14.79 -23.38 -8.47
C ALA A 81 -14.66 -23.30 -10.00
N ALA A 82 -15.73 -23.61 -10.73
CA ALA A 82 -15.81 -23.57 -12.21
C ALA A 82 -16.10 -22.15 -12.77
N SER A 83 -16.44 -21.16 -11.94
CA SER A 83 -16.73 -19.80 -12.41
C SER A 83 -15.51 -19.20 -13.10
N LEU A 84 -15.74 -18.53 -14.23
CA LEU A 84 -14.67 -17.87 -14.97
C LEU A 84 -14.35 -16.52 -14.34
N LEU A 85 -13.07 -16.24 -14.28
CA LEU A 85 -12.49 -14.97 -13.82
C LEU A 85 -11.67 -14.37 -14.94
N ARG A 86 -11.78 -13.06 -15.12
CA ARG A 86 -10.75 -12.25 -15.77
C ARG A 86 -9.70 -11.86 -14.74
N VAL A 87 -8.45 -12.20 -15.01
CA VAL A 87 -7.34 -11.91 -14.11
C VAL A 87 -6.26 -11.15 -14.84
N ARG A 88 -5.68 -10.16 -14.15
CA ARG A 88 -4.54 -9.40 -14.67
C ARG A 88 -3.51 -9.22 -13.58
N HIS A 89 -2.30 -9.65 -13.85
CA HIS A 89 -1.16 -9.43 -12.96
C HIS A 89 -0.69 -7.97 -13.08
N ALA A 90 -0.34 -7.34 -11.96
CA ALA A 90 0.18 -5.96 -11.97
C ALA A 90 1.61 -5.85 -12.47
N LYS A 91 2.29 -6.99 -12.66
CA LYS A 91 3.65 -7.00 -13.22
C LYS A 91 3.63 -6.44 -14.63
N ARG A 92 4.60 -5.59 -14.91
CA ARG A 92 4.73 -4.90 -16.19
C ARG A 92 4.72 -5.89 -17.37
N GLY A 93 3.94 -5.59 -18.38
CA GLY A 93 3.82 -6.43 -19.59
C GLY A 93 2.81 -7.58 -19.45
N SER A 94 2.16 -7.75 -18.31
CA SER A 94 1.16 -8.79 -18.12
C SER A 94 -0.08 -8.54 -18.97
N ARG A 95 -0.60 -9.62 -19.54
CA ARG A 95 -1.86 -9.63 -20.30
C ARG A 95 -3.00 -10.06 -19.38
N GLU A 96 -4.20 -9.70 -19.77
CA GLU A 96 -5.41 -10.25 -19.17
C GLU A 96 -5.59 -11.71 -19.61
N GLU A 97 -5.96 -12.53 -18.67
CA GLU A 97 -6.22 -13.94 -18.88
C GLU A 97 -7.63 -14.27 -18.35
N THR A 98 -8.27 -15.25 -18.97
CA THR A 98 -9.51 -15.84 -18.44
C THR A 98 -9.21 -17.25 -17.94
N MET A 99 -9.61 -17.55 -16.71
CA MET A 99 -9.43 -18.88 -16.10
C MET A 99 -10.51 -19.14 -15.08
N THR A 100 -10.63 -20.41 -14.65
CA THR A 100 -11.55 -20.75 -13.57
C THR A 100 -11.05 -20.26 -12.23
N LEU A 101 -11.95 -20.03 -11.28
CA LEU A 101 -11.62 -19.70 -9.90
C LEU A 101 -10.67 -20.74 -9.27
N GLU A 102 -10.90 -22.02 -9.52
CA GLU A 102 -10.01 -23.07 -9.03
C GLU A 102 -8.60 -22.97 -9.59
N ALA A 103 -8.45 -22.71 -10.89
CA ALA A 103 -7.15 -22.52 -11.54
C ALA A 103 -6.44 -21.28 -10.97
N PHE A 104 -7.17 -20.19 -10.71
CA PHE A 104 -6.61 -19.01 -10.08
C PHE A 104 -6.15 -19.27 -8.63
N CYS A 105 -6.96 -19.97 -7.82
CA CYS A 105 -6.57 -20.37 -6.48
C CYS A 105 -5.33 -21.29 -6.48
N ALA A 106 -5.22 -22.21 -7.44
CA ALA A 106 -4.03 -23.05 -7.60
C ALA A 106 -2.81 -22.21 -7.96
N ARG A 107 -2.95 -21.22 -8.86
CA ARG A 107 -1.88 -20.26 -9.22
C ARG A 107 -1.39 -19.46 -8.01
N CYS A 108 -2.28 -19.13 -7.09
CA CYS A 108 -1.94 -18.39 -5.88
C CYS A 108 -1.30 -19.24 -4.77
N ALA A 109 -1.39 -20.57 -4.84
CA ALA A 109 -0.93 -21.46 -3.78
C ALA A 109 0.54 -21.22 -3.37
N PRO A 110 1.51 -20.96 -4.27
CA PRO A 110 2.90 -20.68 -3.89
C PRO A 110 3.07 -19.46 -2.98
N TYR A 111 2.16 -18.47 -3.03
CA TYR A 111 2.24 -17.27 -2.19
C TYR A 111 2.00 -17.54 -0.69
N PHE A 112 1.56 -18.74 -0.36
CA PHE A 112 1.35 -19.18 1.03
C PHE A 112 2.54 -19.96 1.61
N ALA A 113 3.63 -20.15 0.86
CA ALA A 113 4.81 -20.85 1.35
C ALA A 113 5.41 -20.14 2.58
N GLY A 114 5.91 -20.92 3.52
CA GLY A 114 6.42 -20.43 4.80
C GLY A 114 5.31 -19.76 5.63
N GLN A 115 5.47 -18.48 5.92
CA GLN A 115 4.47 -17.65 6.61
C GLN A 115 3.72 -16.74 5.63
N GLY A 116 3.67 -17.11 4.36
CA GLY A 116 3.01 -16.34 3.32
C GLY A 116 1.50 -16.29 3.51
N ARG A 117 0.90 -15.22 2.99
CA ARG A 117 -0.54 -14.97 3.02
C ARG A 117 -0.92 -14.02 1.91
N MET A 118 -2.19 -13.86 1.65
CA MET A 118 -2.66 -12.91 0.65
C MET A 118 -3.64 -11.91 1.26
N ILE A 119 -3.53 -10.68 0.83
CA ILE A 119 -4.45 -9.60 1.14
C ILE A 119 -5.36 -9.41 -0.07
N ASP A 120 -6.64 -9.30 0.18
CA ASP A 120 -7.67 -9.05 -0.81
C ASP A 120 -8.34 -7.71 -0.50
N GLN A 121 -8.20 -6.74 -1.40
CA GLN A 121 -8.79 -5.41 -1.29
C GLN A 121 -9.80 -5.16 -2.40
N ALA A 122 -10.83 -4.36 -2.12
CA ALA A 122 -11.70 -3.83 -3.16
C ALA A 122 -10.87 -3.03 -4.18
N TYR A 123 -11.16 -3.25 -5.47
CA TYR A 123 -10.58 -2.44 -6.54
C TYR A 123 -11.05 -0.99 -6.42
N GLN A 124 -10.15 -0.04 -6.67
CA GLN A 124 -10.50 1.38 -6.67
C GLN A 124 -10.74 1.85 -8.10
N GLU A 125 -11.98 2.23 -8.38
CA GLU A 125 -12.41 2.65 -9.73
C GLU A 125 -11.67 3.89 -10.24
N ARG A 126 -11.20 4.72 -9.32
CA ARG A 126 -10.43 5.94 -9.62
C ARG A 126 -8.93 5.69 -9.79
N LEU A 127 -8.50 4.43 -9.86
CA LEU A 127 -7.11 4.07 -10.15
C LEU A 127 -6.53 4.78 -11.40
N PRO A 128 -7.30 5.08 -12.49
CA PRO A 128 -6.82 5.88 -13.62
C PRO A 128 -6.35 7.28 -13.27
N GLU A 129 -6.88 7.87 -12.19
CA GLU A 129 -6.47 9.20 -11.73
C GLU A 129 -5.09 9.19 -11.04
N GLY A 130 -4.54 7.99 -10.82
CA GLY A 130 -3.21 7.82 -10.27
C GLY A 130 -3.18 7.49 -8.79
N MET A 131 -1.97 7.59 -8.25
CA MET A 131 -1.62 7.28 -6.86
C MET A 131 -0.90 8.48 -6.26
N VAL A 132 -1.22 8.81 -5.03
CA VAL A 132 -0.51 9.82 -4.24
C VAL A 132 0.38 9.11 -3.23
N ARG A 133 1.69 9.34 -3.32
CA ARG A 133 2.68 8.91 -2.33
C ARG A 133 2.96 10.04 -1.36
N CYS A 134 2.79 9.78 -0.08
CA CYS A 134 3.23 10.66 1.00
C CYS A 134 4.60 10.23 1.48
N TYR A 135 5.62 11.07 1.33
CA TYR A 135 6.95 10.84 1.90
C TYR A 135 6.99 11.40 3.31
N LEU A 136 7.23 10.54 4.28
CA LEU A 136 7.25 10.92 5.69
C LEU A 136 8.66 10.84 6.26
N VAL A 137 8.99 11.85 7.04
CA VAL A 137 10.13 11.83 7.93
C VAL A 137 9.58 11.77 9.35
N HIS A 138 9.74 10.61 9.97
CA HIS A 138 9.13 10.32 11.26
C HIS A 138 7.59 10.41 11.17
N ASP A 139 6.95 11.40 11.76
CA ASP A 139 5.50 11.63 11.71
C ASP A 139 5.10 12.86 10.88
N THR A 140 6.03 13.41 10.11
CA THR A 140 5.83 14.65 9.34
C THR A 140 5.98 14.38 7.85
N ILE A 141 5.08 14.89 7.03
CA ILE A 141 5.18 14.80 5.58
C ILE A 141 6.23 15.79 5.07
N ALA A 142 7.26 15.25 4.43
CA ALA A 142 8.34 16.01 3.80
C ALA A 142 8.04 16.37 2.34
N GLY A 143 7.02 15.76 1.74
CA GLY A 143 6.55 16.05 0.39
C GLY A 143 5.69 14.93 -0.18
N PHE A 144 5.26 15.10 -1.42
CA PHE A 144 4.36 14.19 -2.11
C PHE A 144 4.92 13.76 -3.47
N GLY A 145 4.46 12.63 -3.95
CA GLY A 145 4.63 12.19 -5.32
C GLY A 145 3.28 11.79 -5.90
N HIS A 146 2.91 12.32 -7.06
CA HIS A 146 1.73 11.89 -7.78
C HIS A 146 2.15 11.16 -9.06
N GLN A 147 1.59 9.98 -9.33
CA GLN A 147 1.97 9.15 -10.46
C GLN A 147 0.77 8.41 -11.05
N ALA A 148 0.61 8.50 -12.37
CA ALA A 148 -0.34 7.66 -13.08
C ALA A 148 0.07 6.17 -12.98
N ILE A 149 -0.92 5.31 -12.72
CA ILE A 149 -0.73 3.85 -12.64
C ILE A 149 -1.27 3.22 -13.92
N ASN A 150 -0.45 2.40 -14.57
CA ASN A 150 -0.83 1.71 -15.81
C ASN A 150 -0.87 0.18 -15.65
N ALA A 151 -0.52 -0.33 -14.46
CA ALA A 151 -0.26 -1.76 -14.27
C ALA A 151 -1.48 -2.67 -14.43
N LEU A 152 -2.66 -2.22 -13.99
CA LEU A 152 -3.89 -3.04 -13.98
C LEU A 152 -4.89 -2.65 -15.09
N PHE A 153 -4.47 -1.83 -16.05
CA PHE A 153 -5.30 -1.45 -17.18
C PHE A 153 -5.01 -2.29 -18.42
N PRO A 154 -6.00 -2.48 -19.30
CA PRO A 154 -5.75 -2.98 -20.62
C PRO A 154 -4.79 -2.05 -21.36
N ALA A 155 -3.93 -2.60 -22.20
CA ALA A 155 -3.14 -1.80 -23.11
C ALA A 155 -4.07 -0.92 -23.97
N PRO A 156 -3.70 0.33 -24.27
CA PRO A 156 -4.49 1.17 -25.17
C PRO A 156 -4.74 0.46 -26.51
N PRO A 157 -5.89 0.68 -27.17
CA PRO A 157 -6.12 0.17 -28.50
C PRO A 157 -4.98 0.55 -29.44
N GLY A 158 -4.46 -0.42 -30.21
CA GLY A 158 -3.33 -0.21 -31.13
C GLY A 158 -1.94 -0.25 -30.49
N ALA A 159 -1.81 -0.49 -29.18
CA ALA A 159 -0.50 -0.68 -28.56
C ALA A 159 0.22 -1.91 -29.16
N PRO A 160 1.53 -1.80 -29.47
CA PRO A 160 2.29 -2.94 -30.01
C PRO A 160 2.28 -4.12 -29.04
N PRO A 161 2.14 -5.35 -29.55
CA PRO A 161 2.22 -6.55 -28.71
C PRO A 161 3.51 -6.58 -27.90
N GLY A 162 3.40 -6.83 -26.59
CA GLY A 162 4.55 -6.98 -25.71
C GLY A 162 5.18 -5.70 -25.15
N LYS A 163 4.75 -4.51 -25.58
CA LYS A 163 5.16 -3.25 -24.94
C LYS A 163 4.12 -2.86 -23.89
N ALA A 164 4.46 -3.09 -22.62
CA ALA A 164 3.67 -2.54 -21.52
C ALA A 164 3.72 -1.01 -21.54
N PRO A 165 2.58 -0.32 -21.33
CA PRO A 165 2.60 1.11 -21.14
C PRO A 165 3.53 1.45 -19.97
N GLN A 166 4.38 2.47 -20.18
CA GLN A 166 5.21 2.99 -19.09
C GLN A 166 4.26 3.67 -18.07
N PRO A 167 4.51 3.52 -16.76
CA PRO A 167 3.88 4.43 -15.81
C PRO A 167 4.26 5.86 -16.19
N GLY A 168 3.33 6.79 -16.00
CA GLY A 168 3.62 8.21 -16.16
C GLY A 168 4.77 8.64 -15.24
N PRO A 169 5.42 9.78 -15.52
CA PRO A 169 6.42 10.33 -14.62
C PRO A 169 5.79 10.56 -13.24
N ARG A 170 6.57 10.37 -12.19
CA ARG A 170 6.16 10.79 -10.85
C ARG A 170 6.39 12.28 -10.73
N LEU A 171 5.31 13.03 -10.51
CA LEU A 171 5.35 14.45 -10.26
C LEU A 171 5.56 14.66 -8.77
N TYR A 172 6.66 15.33 -8.41
CA TYR A 172 6.99 15.63 -7.02
C TYR A 172 6.45 16.99 -6.62
N HIS A 173 5.93 17.07 -5.39
CA HIS A 173 5.36 18.29 -4.84
C HIS A 173 5.90 18.54 -3.43
N PRO A 174 6.12 19.81 -3.06
CA PRO A 174 6.57 20.17 -1.72
C PRO A 174 5.48 19.87 -0.68
N PRO A 175 5.82 19.83 0.62
CA PRO A 175 4.85 19.59 1.69
C PRO A 175 3.81 20.71 1.84
N THR A 176 4.00 21.83 1.14
CA THR A 176 3.10 22.99 1.11
C THR A 176 2.13 22.97 -0.09
N GLU A 177 2.17 21.95 -0.94
CA GLU A 177 1.29 21.84 -2.10
C GLU A 177 -0.19 21.90 -1.70
N SER A 178 -0.91 22.89 -2.21
CA SER A 178 -2.27 23.21 -1.81
C SER A 178 -3.26 22.06 -2.01
N ALA A 179 -3.11 21.32 -3.12
CA ALA A 179 -3.97 20.19 -3.48
C ALA A 179 -3.91 19.04 -2.44
N PHE A 180 -2.82 18.93 -1.68
CA PHE A 180 -2.61 17.84 -0.73
C PHE A 180 -2.69 18.27 0.75
N GLN A 181 -3.08 19.51 1.06
CA GLN A 181 -3.12 19.96 2.46
C GLN A 181 -4.16 19.24 3.31
N ALA A 182 -5.31 18.86 2.73
CA ALA A 182 -6.31 18.05 3.44
C ALA A 182 -5.75 16.66 3.77
N LEU A 183 -5.11 16.00 2.80
CA LEU A 183 -4.45 14.70 3.00
C LEU A 183 -3.33 14.81 4.05
N LYS A 184 -2.50 15.87 3.97
CA LYS A 184 -1.41 16.11 4.93
C LYS A 184 -1.93 16.15 6.36
N ARG A 185 -2.96 16.95 6.63
CA ARG A 185 -3.55 17.07 7.97
C ARG A 185 -4.04 15.72 8.48
N LYS A 186 -4.78 14.96 7.66
CA LYS A 186 -5.27 13.63 8.03
C LYS A 186 -4.13 12.68 8.37
N VAL A 187 -3.12 12.60 7.51
CA VAL A 187 -1.97 11.70 7.71
C VAL A 187 -1.23 12.04 9.00
N GLU A 188 -0.88 13.32 9.20
CA GLU A 188 -0.03 13.75 10.33
C GLU A 188 -0.79 13.77 11.66
N GLN A 189 -2.06 14.21 11.66
CA GLN A 189 -2.79 14.49 12.90
C GLN A 189 -3.72 13.36 13.34
N GLU A 190 -4.16 12.52 12.40
CA GLU A 190 -5.14 11.48 12.66
C GLU A 190 -4.56 10.09 12.36
N TRP A 191 -4.15 9.82 11.13
CA TRP A 191 -3.89 8.46 10.68
C TRP A 191 -2.57 7.87 11.18
N VAL A 192 -1.50 8.64 11.21
CA VAL A 192 -0.22 8.16 11.76
C VAL A 192 -0.34 7.87 13.25
N PRO A 193 -0.92 8.74 14.09
CA PRO A 193 -1.19 8.42 15.50
C PRO A 193 -2.08 7.19 15.70
N GLU A 194 -3.17 7.06 14.93
CA GLU A 194 -4.07 5.90 15.02
C GLU A 194 -3.36 4.59 14.60
N MET A 195 -2.63 4.61 13.48
CA MET A 195 -1.81 3.47 13.04
C MET A 195 -0.81 3.05 14.12
N GLN A 196 -0.15 4.01 14.77
CA GLN A 196 0.81 3.73 15.84
C GLN A 196 0.14 3.00 17.01
N GLN A 197 -1.05 3.40 17.41
CA GLN A 197 -1.82 2.73 18.46
C GLN A 197 -2.20 1.31 18.04
N LEU A 198 -2.80 1.15 16.85
CA LEU A 198 -3.25 -0.15 16.33
C LEU A 198 -2.09 -1.15 16.16
N LEU A 199 -0.91 -0.66 15.77
CA LEU A 199 0.24 -1.51 15.50
C LEU A 199 1.20 -1.60 16.69
N ASP A 200 0.90 -0.92 17.79
CA ASP A 200 1.81 -0.81 18.95
C ASP A 200 3.22 -0.37 18.49
N ILE A 201 3.29 0.81 17.88
CA ILE A 201 4.54 1.43 17.44
C ILE A 201 4.77 2.71 18.23
N PRO A 202 5.70 2.73 19.19
CA PRO A 202 6.04 3.95 19.89
C PRO A 202 6.54 5.03 18.92
N LYS A 203 6.16 6.29 19.15
CA LYS A 203 6.57 7.44 18.31
C LYS A 203 8.07 7.46 18.05
N ALA A 204 8.89 7.20 19.06
CA ALA A 204 10.35 7.13 18.94
C ALA A 204 10.87 6.01 18.03
N ARG A 205 10.03 5.03 17.66
CA ARG A 205 10.39 3.91 16.79
C ARG A 205 9.88 4.05 15.35
N LEU A 206 9.13 5.11 15.03
CA LEU A 206 8.80 5.41 13.64
C LEU A 206 10.09 5.55 12.81
N PRO A 207 10.13 5.06 11.57
CA PRO A 207 11.31 5.23 10.70
C PRO A 207 11.65 6.70 10.48
N VAL A 208 12.93 7.00 10.29
CA VAL A 208 13.35 8.37 9.90
C VAL A 208 12.82 8.71 8.52
N LEU A 209 12.82 7.74 7.61
CA LEU A 209 12.25 7.91 6.27
C LEU A 209 11.39 6.71 5.92
N TRP A 210 10.17 6.97 5.49
CA TRP A 210 9.22 5.99 5.02
C TRP A 210 8.19 6.65 4.11
N ASP A 211 7.41 5.88 3.39
CA ASP A 211 6.32 6.43 2.59
C ASP A 211 5.05 5.57 2.68
N CYS A 212 3.92 6.18 2.38
CA CYS A 212 2.66 5.48 2.18
C CYS A 212 2.00 5.92 0.87
N ASP A 213 1.47 4.93 0.16
CA ASP A 213 0.83 5.08 -1.12
C ASP A 213 -0.69 5.03 -0.96
N PHE A 214 -1.35 6.06 -1.45
CA PHE A 214 -2.81 6.15 -1.44
C PHE A 214 -3.38 6.13 -2.86
N LEU A 215 -4.41 5.32 -3.05
CA LEU A 215 -5.30 5.41 -4.21
C LEU A 215 -6.46 6.34 -3.87
N LEU A 216 -7.01 6.97 -4.89
CA LEU A 216 -8.24 7.74 -4.73
C LEU A 216 -9.42 6.78 -4.58
N GLY A 217 -10.11 6.89 -3.47
CA GLY A 217 -11.37 6.20 -3.21
C GLY A 217 -12.58 6.95 -3.78
N PRO A 218 -13.81 6.49 -3.52
CA PRO A 218 -15.02 7.20 -3.91
C PRO A 218 -15.02 8.63 -3.35
N ARG A 219 -15.49 9.60 -4.13
CA ARG A 219 -15.67 10.96 -3.62
C ARG A 219 -16.78 11.01 -2.58
N ARG A 220 -16.61 11.85 -1.58
CA ARG A 220 -17.69 12.17 -0.64
C ARG A 220 -18.82 12.91 -1.35
N PRO A 221 -20.05 12.93 -0.80
CA PRO A 221 -21.12 13.77 -1.32
C PRO A 221 -20.76 15.26 -1.41
N SER A 222 -19.84 15.73 -0.57
CA SER A 222 -19.27 17.09 -0.61
C SER A 222 -18.35 17.34 -1.82
N GLY A 223 -18.01 16.32 -2.61
CA GLY A 223 -17.03 16.39 -3.69
C GLY A 223 -15.56 16.16 -3.25
N GLU A 224 -15.32 16.06 -1.95
CA GLU A 224 -13.98 15.79 -1.42
C GLU A 224 -13.48 14.41 -1.80
N ASP A 225 -12.17 14.33 -2.05
CA ASP A 225 -11.50 13.06 -2.28
C ASP A 225 -11.39 12.22 -0.99
N THR A 226 -11.57 10.93 -1.13
CA THR A 226 -11.16 9.96 -0.11
C THR A 226 -9.91 9.23 -0.58
N TYR A 227 -9.17 8.66 0.37
CA TYR A 227 -7.90 8.00 0.10
C TYR A 227 -7.90 6.61 0.70
N VAL A 228 -7.44 5.63 -0.08
CA VAL A 228 -7.36 4.23 0.35
C VAL A 228 -5.91 3.80 0.35
N LEU A 229 -5.41 3.38 1.50
CA LEU A 229 -4.03 2.91 1.64
C LEU A 229 -3.80 1.65 0.78
N CYS A 230 -2.79 1.69 -0.08
CA CYS A 230 -2.44 0.54 -0.91
C CYS A 230 -1.05 -0.05 -0.61
N GLU A 231 -0.16 0.70 0.00
CA GLU A 231 1.18 0.22 0.39
C GLU A 231 1.83 1.16 1.42
N ILE A 232 2.69 0.58 2.29
CA ILE A 232 3.64 1.33 3.11
C ILE A 232 5.04 0.78 2.85
N ASN A 233 6.00 1.66 2.57
CA ASN A 233 7.40 1.33 2.36
C ASN A 233 8.26 1.90 3.49
N VAL A 234 9.07 1.05 4.13
CA VAL A 234 9.85 1.42 5.32
C VAL A 234 11.34 1.08 5.25
N SER A 235 11.79 0.38 4.22
CA SER A 235 13.17 -0.13 4.16
C SER A 235 13.97 0.29 2.92
N SER A 236 13.31 0.74 1.87
CA SER A 236 13.95 1.05 0.59
C SER A 236 13.37 2.32 -0.01
N VAL A 237 13.24 3.34 0.83
CA VAL A 237 12.66 4.63 0.44
C VAL A 237 13.77 5.59 0.06
N ALA A 238 13.68 6.15 -1.14
CA ALA A 238 14.57 7.22 -1.57
C ALA A 238 14.15 8.58 -0.97
N PRO A 239 15.10 9.48 -0.69
CA PRO A 239 14.85 10.77 -0.02
C PRO A 239 14.22 11.80 -0.98
N TYR A 240 13.04 11.50 -1.47
CA TYR A 240 12.26 12.38 -2.33
C TYR A 240 11.09 13.02 -1.55
N PRO A 241 10.56 14.14 -2.07
CA PRO A 241 11.13 15.04 -3.07
C PRO A 241 12.39 15.79 -2.58
N GLU A 242 12.92 16.73 -3.37
CA GLU A 242 14.12 17.53 -3.01
C GLU A 242 13.97 18.28 -1.67
N THR A 243 12.75 18.48 -1.21
CA THR A 243 12.44 19.04 0.12
C THR A 243 12.70 18.08 1.28
N ALA A 244 12.84 16.76 1.04
CA ALA A 244 12.97 15.77 2.11
C ALA A 244 14.33 15.74 2.83
N PRO A 245 15.50 15.94 2.18
CA PRO A 245 16.80 15.86 2.85
C PRO A 245 16.96 16.71 4.10
N PRO A 246 16.53 18.00 4.14
CA PRO A 246 16.60 18.80 5.36
C PRO A 246 15.80 18.21 6.53
N TYR A 247 14.62 17.67 6.28
CA TYR A 247 13.80 16.98 7.31
C TYR A 247 14.51 15.74 7.85
N ILE A 248 15.11 14.93 6.95
CA ILE A 248 15.85 13.71 7.31
C ILE A 248 17.05 14.08 8.18
N ALA A 249 17.82 15.10 7.80
CA ALA A 249 18.97 15.55 8.55
C ALA A 249 18.57 16.01 9.96
N ALA A 250 17.54 16.86 10.07
CA ALA A 250 17.03 17.35 11.34
C ALA A 250 16.54 16.21 12.25
N ALA A 251 15.73 15.28 11.72
CA ALA A 251 15.23 14.14 12.48
C ALA A 251 16.35 13.19 12.93
N THR A 252 17.36 12.96 12.08
CA THR A 252 18.51 12.14 12.41
C THR A 252 19.35 12.76 13.53
N LEU A 253 19.64 14.06 13.45
CA LEU A 253 20.38 14.80 14.47
C LEU A 253 19.65 14.78 15.81
N ALA A 254 18.33 15.03 15.82
CA ALA A 254 17.53 14.99 17.03
C ALA A 254 17.63 13.63 17.73
N ARG A 255 17.55 12.54 16.98
CA ARG A 255 17.66 11.17 17.51
C ARG A 255 19.05 10.83 18.02
N LEU A 256 20.09 11.28 17.33
CA LEU A 256 21.47 11.11 17.81
C LEU A 256 21.70 11.85 19.13
N GLN A 257 21.21 13.07 19.26
CA GLN A 257 21.29 13.86 20.49
C GLN A 257 20.54 13.17 21.64
N GLU A 258 19.36 12.66 21.38
CA GLU A 258 18.60 11.90 22.38
C GLU A 258 19.35 10.63 22.83
N ALA A 259 19.91 9.87 21.88
CA ALA A 259 20.71 8.69 22.19
C ALA A 259 21.94 9.01 23.03
N VAL A 260 22.61 10.11 22.78
CA VAL A 260 23.76 10.60 23.58
C VAL A 260 23.31 11.00 24.98
N ARG A 261 22.19 11.73 25.10
CA ARG A 261 21.63 12.12 26.42
C ARG A 261 21.27 10.91 27.28
N ARG A 262 20.68 9.87 26.70
CA ARG A 262 20.32 8.62 27.41
C ARG A 262 21.54 7.83 27.90
N ARG A 263 22.71 7.99 27.27
CA ARG A 263 23.95 7.29 27.63
C ARG A 263 24.76 8.02 28.70
N ARG A 264 24.48 9.28 28.99
CA ARG A 264 25.16 10.02 30.07
C ARG A 264 24.70 9.45 31.44
N PRO A 265 25.61 9.03 32.32
CA PRO A 265 25.26 8.54 33.64
C PRO A 265 24.53 9.62 34.44
N ALA A 266 23.64 9.19 35.36
CA ALA A 266 22.81 10.10 36.15
C ALA A 266 23.65 11.10 36.99
N SER A 267 24.89 10.77 37.31
CA SER A 267 25.84 11.62 38.04
C SER A 267 26.32 12.87 37.25
N ALA A 268 26.10 12.90 35.92
CA ALA A 268 26.46 14.04 35.07
C ALA A 268 25.29 14.99 34.76
N ARG A 269 24.15 14.84 35.46
CA ARG A 269 22.93 15.64 35.25
C ARG A 269 22.72 16.74 36.31
N LYS A 270 23.81 17.16 37.01
CA LYS A 270 23.78 18.32 37.91
C LYS A 270 24.23 19.58 37.18
#